data_ac653acd6ddf6b81579a40744995c261
#
_entry.id   ac653acd6ddf6b81579a40744995c261
#
_cell.length_a   1.000
_cell.length_b   1.000
_cell.length_c   1.000
_cell.angle_alpha   90.00
_cell.angle_beta   90.00
_cell.angle_gamma   90.00
#
_symmetry.space_group_name_H-M   'P 1'
#
loop_
_entity.id
_entity.type
_entity.pdbx_description
1 polymer ?
#
loop_
_entity_poly.entity_id
_entity_poly.type
_entity_poly.pdbx_seq_one_letter_code
_entity_poly.pdbx_strand_id
1 'polypeptide(L)'
;MKGLSLLFLDCCHSVLIASHSSSIAYILLYKYMKHKFSSILYLFSFLFLSLSSASAQNPQAWKALEGTLNFYVCNDTGRNGYYDQKPIAELMGTMAETIGPECVFAAGDVHHFEGVESTADPLWQTNYELIYSHPELMIPWYPVLGNHEYRGNTQAVLDYSSISRRWQMPARYYSKVFSKKNLSIRFVMIDTTPLIDRYRQDTLTYPDAVRQSREAQLAWLDKTLSEAKEDWVVVIGHHPVLAETSKDVCEREDMQRFLLPIFEKHPNVSLYVCGHIHNFQHLRRSGLSTEFVVNSAGALSRKVKETEGTVFCSPLTGFSVISATSNALNLHFIDKEGKVIHTVSRTK
;
A
#
# COMPACT_ATOMS: atom_id res chain seq x y z
N MET A 1 48.82 -46.00 -22.72
CA MET A 1 48.12 -47.27 -22.76
C MET A 1 48.99 -48.33 -22.08
N LYS A 2 48.64 -48.70 -20.88
CA LYS A 2 49.08 -49.80 -20.01
C LYS A 2 49.03 -49.28 -18.56
N GLY A 3 48.13 -49.81 -17.75
CA GLY A 3 48.16 -49.57 -16.29
C GLY A 3 46.80 -49.36 -15.63
N LEU A 4 45.81 -50.19 -15.95
CA LEU A 4 44.59 -50.25 -15.13
C LEU A 4 44.00 -51.68 -15.25
N SER A 5 44.74 -52.67 -14.78
CA SER A 5 44.27 -54.06 -14.80
C SER A 5 44.94 -54.93 -13.75
N LEU A 6 45.21 -54.45 -12.55
CA LEU A 6 45.83 -55.26 -11.51
C LEU A 6 45.37 -54.81 -10.07
N LEU A 7 44.12 -54.57 -9.86
CA LEU A 7 43.59 -54.24 -8.53
C LEU A 7 42.22 -54.85 -8.23
N PHE A 8 41.83 -55.93 -8.95
CA PHE A 8 40.50 -56.56 -8.75
C PHE A 8 40.56 -58.06 -8.40
N LEU A 9 41.74 -58.61 -8.07
CA LEU A 9 41.88 -60.05 -7.78
C LEU A 9 42.33 -60.44 -6.36
N ASP A 10 42.62 -59.51 -5.47
CA ASP A 10 43.02 -59.85 -4.08
C ASP A 10 41.96 -59.61 -3.00
N CYS A 11 40.71 -59.31 -3.37
CA CYS A 11 39.64 -59.09 -2.40
C CYS A 11 38.67 -60.25 -2.20
N CYS A 12 38.88 -61.40 -2.89
CA CYS A 12 37.92 -62.53 -2.82
C CYS A 12 38.33 -63.68 -1.89
N HIS A 13 39.43 -63.59 -1.15
CA HIS A 13 39.87 -64.70 -0.26
C HIS A 13 39.85 -64.41 1.25
N SER A 14 39.34 -63.24 1.67
CA SER A 14 39.22 -62.90 3.10
C SER A 14 37.75 -62.82 3.64
N VAL A 15 36.77 -63.31 2.88
CA VAL A 15 35.32 -63.12 3.18
C VAL A 15 34.65 -64.40 3.70
N LEU A 16 35.40 -65.45 4.07
CA LEU A 16 34.75 -66.71 4.49
C LEU A 16 34.87 -67.08 5.97
N ILE A 17 35.36 -66.23 6.88
CA ILE A 17 35.35 -66.49 8.34
C ILE A 17 34.83 -65.26 9.14
N ALA A 18 33.67 -64.67 8.74
CA ALA A 18 32.99 -63.64 9.55
C ALA A 18 31.46 -63.70 9.37
N SER A 19 30.88 -64.87 9.31
CA SER A 19 29.48 -65.02 8.88
C SER A 19 28.44 -65.06 10.00
N HIS A 20 28.75 -64.69 11.23
CA HIS A 20 27.73 -64.60 12.31
C HIS A 20 27.72 -63.31 13.10
N SER A 21 28.76 -62.45 13.08
CA SER A 21 28.75 -61.14 13.76
C SER A 21 28.35 -59.99 12.85
N SER A 22 28.51 -60.15 11.53
CA SER A 22 28.17 -59.11 10.55
C SER A 22 26.63 -58.96 10.36
N SER A 23 25.87 -60.05 10.51
CA SER A 23 24.39 -59.98 10.35
C SER A 23 23.74 -59.13 11.44
N ILE A 24 24.19 -59.22 12.69
CA ILE A 24 23.67 -58.44 13.80
C ILE A 24 24.05 -56.98 13.65
N ALA A 25 25.27 -56.69 13.24
CA ALA A 25 25.73 -55.30 12.98
C ALA A 25 24.94 -54.67 11.83
N TYR A 26 24.65 -55.40 10.76
CA TYR A 26 23.82 -54.92 9.65
C TYR A 26 22.36 -54.70 10.08
N ILE A 27 21.80 -55.55 10.86
CA ILE A 27 20.41 -55.42 11.39
C ILE A 27 20.34 -54.22 12.34
N LEU A 28 21.34 -54.03 13.21
CA LEU A 28 21.41 -52.88 14.11
C LEU A 28 21.62 -51.57 13.37
N LEU A 29 22.50 -51.54 12.35
CA LEU A 29 22.74 -50.38 11.49
C LEU A 29 21.46 -50.04 10.67
N TYR A 30 20.80 -51.05 10.12
CA TYR A 30 19.53 -50.88 9.40
C TYR A 30 18.42 -50.34 10.29
N LYS A 31 18.27 -50.87 11.50
CA LYS A 31 17.31 -50.37 12.51
C LYS A 31 17.67 -48.94 12.94
N TYR A 32 18.94 -48.63 13.18
CA TYR A 32 19.41 -47.29 13.54
C TYR A 32 19.18 -46.28 12.41
N MET A 33 19.48 -46.64 11.16
CA MET A 33 19.19 -45.82 9.99
C MET A 33 17.70 -45.62 9.79
N LYS A 34 16.88 -46.69 9.92
CA LYS A 34 15.42 -46.58 9.80
C LYS A 34 14.80 -45.69 10.88
N HIS A 35 15.32 -45.70 12.11
CA HIS A 35 14.90 -44.80 13.18
C HIS A 35 15.34 -43.37 12.93
N LYS A 36 16.55 -43.13 12.44
CA LYS A 36 17.01 -41.78 12.08
C LYS A 36 16.27 -41.23 10.86
N PHE A 37 16.04 -42.04 9.83
CA PHE A 37 15.23 -41.62 8.67
C PHE A 37 13.76 -41.32 9.06
N SER A 38 13.18 -42.12 9.92
CA SER A 38 11.83 -41.82 10.44
C SER A 38 11.81 -40.53 11.26
N SER A 39 12.80 -40.31 12.14
CA SER A 39 12.90 -39.08 12.94
C SER A 39 13.19 -37.85 12.08
N ILE A 40 13.99 -37.97 11.02
CA ILE A 40 14.24 -36.89 10.06
C ILE A 40 12.95 -36.62 9.24
N LEU A 41 12.21 -37.64 8.82
CA LEU A 41 10.94 -37.48 8.12
C LEU A 41 9.87 -36.81 9.01
N TYR A 42 9.81 -37.16 10.31
CA TYR A 42 8.96 -36.49 11.29
C TYR A 42 9.40 -35.03 11.54
N LEU A 43 10.71 -34.76 11.60
CA LEU A 43 11.22 -33.39 11.73
C LEU A 43 10.89 -32.55 10.48
N PHE A 44 11.02 -33.12 9.28
CA PHE A 44 10.64 -32.45 8.02
C PHE A 44 9.13 -32.26 7.92
N SER A 45 8.29 -33.23 8.32
CA SER A 45 6.85 -33.07 8.33
C SER A 45 6.37 -32.05 9.39
N PHE A 46 7.01 -32.00 10.56
CA PHE A 46 6.77 -30.94 11.55
C PHE A 46 7.28 -29.56 11.08
N LEU A 47 8.41 -29.50 10.38
CA LEU A 47 8.93 -28.25 9.79
C LEU A 47 8.03 -27.78 8.63
N PHE A 48 7.50 -28.69 7.80
CA PHE A 48 6.51 -28.37 6.76
C PHE A 48 5.17 -27.95 7.34
N LEU A 49 4.73 -28.56 8.45
CA LEU A 49 3.50 -28.15 9.16
C LEU A 49 3.68 -26.83 9.92
N SER A 50 4.89 -26.48 10.37
CA SER A 50 5.16 -25.19 11.01
C SER A 50 5.45 -24.06 10.02
N LEU A 51 5.85 -24.39 8.78
CA LEU A 51 5.99 -23.40 7.68
C LEU A 51 4.66 -23.08 7.00
N SER A 52 3.63 -23.89 7.20
CA SER A 52 2.26 -23.61 6.72
C SER A 52 1.40 -22.79 7.69
N SER A 53 1.96 -22.29 8.79
CA SER A 53 1.40 -21.16 9.53
C SER A 53 1.89 -19.81 9.00
N ALA A 54 2.11 -19.68 7.69
CA ALA A 54 1.89 -18.43 7.01
C ALA A 54 0.47 -18.02 7.40
N SER A 55 0.32 -16.89 8.05
CA SER A 55 -0.94 -16.31 8.50
C SER A 55 -2.02 -16.65 7.48
N ALA A 56 -2.92 -17.56 7.82
CA ALA A 56 -3.99 -17.93 6.91
C ALA A 56 -4.79 -16.65 6.73
N GLN A 57 -4.58 -15.99 5.59
CA GLN A 57 -5.35 -14.83 5.17
C GLN A 57 -6.81 -15.25 5.37
N ASN A 58 -7.57 -14.48 6.13
CA ASN A 58 -8.94 -14.84 6.49
C ASN A 58 -9.94 -14.16 5.54
N PRO A 59 -10.29 -14.79 4.39
CA PRO A 59 -11.20 -14.21 3.42
C PRO A 59 -12.57 -13.88 4.01
N GLN A 60 -12.99 -14.60 5.04
CA GLN A 60 -14.26 -14.34 5.72
C GLN A 60 -14.21 -13.04 6.53
N ALA A 61 -13.07 -12.72 7.16
CA ALA A 61 -12.86 -11.43 7.82
C ALA A 61 -12.84 -10.28 6.81
N TRP A 62 -12.24 -10.48 5.63
CA TRP A 62 -12.24 -9.48 4.56
C TRP A 62 -13.63 -9.28 3.96
N LYS A 63 -14.42 -10.36 3.80
CA LYS A 63 -15.81 -10.27 3.33
C LYS A 63 -16.67 -9.41 4.24
N ALA A 64 -16.38 -9.39 5.54
CA ALA A 64 -17.07 -8.52 6.49
C ALA A 64 -16.80 -7.02 6.28
N LEU A 65 -15.75 -6.65 5.53
CA LEU A 65 -15.44 -5.24 5.19
C LEU A 65 -16.23 -4.74 3.99
N GLU A 66 -16.85 -5.62 3.20
CA GLU A 66 -17.50 -5.27 1.94
C GLU A 66 -18.71 -4.34 2.17
N GLY A 67 -18.69 -3.21 1.46
CA GLY A 67 -19.82 -2.31 1.32
C GLY A 67 -20.54 -2.48 -0.02
N THR A 68 -21.46 -1.57 -0.31
CA THR A 68 -22.10 -1.48 -1.64
C THR A 68 -21.08 -1.06 -2.70
N LEU A 69 -20.17 -0.14 -2.34
CA LEU A 69 -19.01 0.29 -3.14
C LEU A 69 -17.77 0.13 -2.27
N ASN A 70 -16.70 -0.39 -2.86
CA ASN A 70 -15.43 -0.61 -2.20
C ASN A 70 -14.29 0.01 -3.01
N PHE A 71 -13.28 0.54 -2.34
CA PHE A 71 -12.14 1.21 -2.95
C PHE A 71 -10.87 0.92 -2.16
N TYR A 72 -9.73 0.91 -2.84
CA TYR A 72 -8.44 0.88 -2.19
C TYR A 72 -7.80 2.26 -2.16
N VAL A 73 -7.02 2.52 -1.11
CA VAL A 73 -6.12 3.68 -1.02
C VAL A 73 -4.73 3.19 -0.68
N CYS A 74 -3.74 3.55 -1.50
CA CYS A 74 -2.32 3.32 -1.22
C CYS A 74 -1.53 4.59 -1.54
N ASN A 75 -0.33 4.72 -1.00
CA ASN A 75 0.55 5.88 -1.20
C ASN A 75 1.99 5.56 -0.82
N ASP A 76 2.91 6.43 -1.18
CA ASP A 76 4.34 6.32 -0.87
C ASP A 76 4.91 4.95 -1.26
N THR A 77 4.44 4.44 -2.38
CA THR A 77 4.66 3.06 -2.82
C THR A 77 5.96 2.86 -3.58
N GLY A 78 6.49 3.90 -4.22
CA GLY A 78 7.58 3.82 -5.17
C GLY A 78 8.92 3.42 -4.58
N ARG A 79 9.20 2.11 -4.52
CA ARG A 79 10.46 1.57 -3.99
C ARG A 79 11.06 0.47 -4.88
N ASN A 80 10.72 0.44 -6.19
CA ASN A 80 11.21 -0.56 -7.15
C ASN A 80 11.02 -2.01 -6.67
N GLY A 81 9.93 -2.27 -5.94
CA GLY A 81 9.62 -3.58 -5.39
C GLY A 81 10.38 -3.95 -4.11
N TYR A 82 11.17 -3.03 -3.55
CA TYR A 82 11.87 -3.24 -2.28
C TYR A 82 10.97 -2.99 -1.08
N TYR A 83 11.49 -3.35 0.10
CA TYR A 83 10.78 -3.34 1.39
C TYR A 83 9.47 -4.13 1.32
N ASP A 84 8.38 -3.60 1.84
CA ASP A 84 7.08 -4.27 1.86
C ASP A 84 6.24 -4.01 0.59
N GLN A 85 6.77 -3.34 -0.46
CA GLN A 85 5.97 -2.96 -1.64
C GLN A 85 5.37 -4.18 -2.36
N LYS A 86 6.17 -5.20 -2.69
CA LYS A 86 5.67 -6.41 -3.35
C LYS A 86 4.71 -7.23 -2.48
N PRO A 87 5.05 -7.53 -1.21
CA PRO A 87 4.11 -8.21 -0.31
C PRO A 87 2.76 -7.50 -0.17
N ILE A 88 2.75 -6.16 -0.07
CA ILE A 88 1.51 -5.38 0.02
C ILE A 88 0.74 -5.42 -1.31
N ALA A 89 1.42 -5.32 -2.45
CA ALA A 89 0.77 -5.40 -3.76
C ALA A 89 0.11 -6.77 -3.99
N GLU A 90 0.77 -7.86 -3.60
CA GLU A 90 0.22 -9.22 -3.64
C GLU A 90 -0.98 -9.36 -2.72
N LEU A 91 -0.89 -8.84 -1.50
CA LEU A 91 -2.00 -8.82 -0.55
C LEU A 91 -3.19 -8.03 -1.08
N MET A 92 -2.96 -6.85 -1.68
CA MET A 92 -4.02 -6.05 -2.32
C MET A 92 -4.73 -6.86 -3.40
N GLY A 93 -3.98 -7.58 -4.25
CA GLY A 93 -4.53 -8.44 -5.28
C GLY A 93 -5.38 -9.58 -4.73
N THR A 94 -4.82 -10.34 -3.79
CA THR A 94 -5.52 -11.47 -3.15
C THR A 94 -6.79 -11.01 -2.39
N MET A 95 -6.71 -9.89 -1.68
CA MET A 95 -7.86 -9.32 -0.98
C MET A 95 -8.93 -8.81 -1.95
N ALA A 96 -8.53 -8.33 -3.14
CA ALA A 96 -9.44 -7.84 -4.16
C ALA A 96 -10.35 -8.94 -4.71
N GLU A 97 -9.91 -10.21 -4.76
CA GLU A 97 -10.75 -11.37 -5.10
C GLU A 97 -11.99 -11.49 -4.19
N THR A 98 -11.86 -11.04 -2.94
CA THR A 98 -12.96 -11.11 -1.95
C THR A 98 -13.77 -9.81 -1.91
N ILE A 99 -13.08 -8.64 -1.90
CA ILE A 99 -13.72 -7.34 -1.66
C ILE A 99 -14.27 -6.73 -2.95
N GLY A 100 -13.64 -6.97 -4.11
CA GLY A 100 -14.04 -6.42 -5.40
C GLY A 100 -13.99 -4.89 -5.42
N PRO A 101 -12.81 -4.24 -5.28
CA PRO A 101 -12.70 -2.79 -5.31
C PRO A 101 -13.04 -2.22 -6.69
N GLU A 102 -13.78 -1.11 -6.74
CA GLU A 102 -14.11 -0.40 -8.00
C GLU A 102 -12.87 0.26 -8.62
N CYS A 103 -11.94 0.72 -7.78
CA CYS A 103 -10.68 1.35 -8.20
C CYS A 103 -9.66 1.42 -7.04
N VAL A 104 -8.45 1.88 -7.37
CA VAL A 104 -7.41 2.25 -6.41
C VAL A 104 -7.18 3.77 -6.47
N PHE A 105 -7.16 4.43 -5.33
CA PHE A 105 -6.67 5.79 -5.18
C PHE A 105 -5.20 5.75 -4.75
N ALA A 106 -4.30 6.30 -5.56
CA ALA A 106 -2.88 6.42 -5.24
C ALA A 106 -2.62 7.83 -4.68
N ALA A 107 -2.48 7.94 -3.36
CA ALA A 107 -2.39 9.22 -2.67
C ALA A 107 -0.96 9.83 -2.69
N GLY A 108 -0.28 9.77 -3.85
CA GLY A 108 1.02 10.39 -4.13
C GLY A 108 2.24 9.53 -3.79
N ASP A 109 3.38 10.00 -4.25
CA ASP A 109 4.69 9.37 -4.09
C ASP A 109 4.72 7.91 -4.59
N VAL A 110 4.17 7.71 -5.79
CA VAL A 110 4.24 6.43 -6.51
C VAL A 110 5.64 6.20 -7.09
N HIS A 111 6.41 7.28 -7.27
CA HIS A 111 7.76 7.24 -7.85
C HIS A 111 8.79 7.94 -6.96
N HIS A 112 9.42 7.22 -6.03
CA HIS A 112 10.59 7.69 -5.28
C HIS A 112 11.87 7.39 -6.09
N PHE A 113 12.96 8.23 -6.01
CA PHE A 113 13.06 9.44 -5.19
C PHE A 113 12.86 10.71 -6.02
N GLU A 114 13.15 10.67 -7.33
CA GLU A 114 13.19 11.84 -8.20
C GLU A 114 11.99 11.93 -9.16
N GLY A 115 10.95 11.13 -8.93
CA GLY A 115 9.83 11.05 -9.85
C GLY A 115 10.19 10.33 -11.15
N VAL A 116 9.42 10.58 -12.21
CA VAL A 116 9.68 10.06 -13.57
C VAL A 116 10.10 11.17 -14.50
N GLU A 117 10.96 10.88 -15.48
CA GLU A 117 11.40 11.85 -16.49
C GLU A 117 10.43 11.95 -17.68
N SER A 118 9.78 10.81 -18.03
CA SER A 118 8.88 10.73 -19.19
C SER A 118 7.86 9.60 -19.00
N THR A 119 6.92 9.49 -19.95
CA THR A 119 5.98 8.34 -20.02
C THR A 119 6.68 7.02 -20.37
N ALA A 120 7.91 7.05 -20.86
CA ALA A 120 8.73 5.88 -21.18
C ALA A 120 9.75 5.54 -20.07
N ASP A 121 9.74 6.25 -18.94
CA ASP A 121 10.65 6.02 -17.83
C ASP A 121 10.50 4.57 -17.31
N PRO A 122 11.61 3.81 -17.14
CA PRO A 122 11.55 2.47 -16.57
C PRO A 122 10.92 2.37 -15.19
N LEU A 123 10.89 3.46 -14.41
CA LEU A 123 10.23 3.50 -13.10
C LEU A 123 8.74 3.18 -13.16
N TRP A 124 8.07 3.43 -14.29
CA TRP A 124 6.69 2.99 -14.49
C TRP A 124 6.56 1.47 -14.36
N GLN A 125 7.52 0.73 -14.88
CA GLN A 125 7.51 -0.73 -14.80
C GLN A 125 7.86 -1.21 -13.40
N THR A 126 8.92 -0.67 -12.79
CA THR A 126 9.48 -1.18 -11.54
C THR A 126 8.76 -0.68 -10.28
N ASN A 127 8.04 0.44 -10.36
CA ASN A 127 7.25 0.97 -9.24
C ASN A 127 5.75 0.67 -9.36
N TYR A 128 5.23 0.46 -10.57
CA TYR A 128 3.79 0.37 -10.78
C TYR A 128 3.35 -0.85 -11.58
N GLU A 129 3.65 -0.96 -12.88
CA GLU A 129 3.03 -1.96 -13.76
C GLU A 129 3.35 -3.40 -13.34
N LEU A 130 4.63 -3.71 -13.07
CA LEU A 130 5.06 -5.05 -12.68
C LEU A 130 4.83 -5.36 -11.20
N ILE A 131 4.66 -4.33 -10.37
CA ILE A 131 4.40 -4.51 -8.94
C ILE A 131 2.93 -4.86 -8.71
N TYR A 132 2.02 -4.04 -9.26
CA TYR A 132 0.57 -4.20 -9.09
C TYR A 132 -0.02 -4.99 -10.27
N SER A 133 0.59 -6.14 -10.59
CA SER A 133 0.26 -6.94 -11.77
C SER A 133 -0.78 -8.04 -11.53
N HIS A 134 -1.29 -8.17 -10.31
CA HIS A 134 -2.36 -9.11 -10.00
C HIS A 134 -3.59 -8.82 -10.89
N PRO A 135 -4.27 -9.85 -11.46
CA PRO A 135 -5.42 -9.65 -12.34
C PRO A 135 -6.52 -8.75 -11.76
N GLU A 136 -6.82 -8.90 -10.46
CA GLU A 136 -7.83 -8.10 -9.77
C GLU A 136 -7.43 -6.63 -9.54
N LEU A 137 -6.17 -6.27 -9.79
CA LEU A 137 -5.68 -4.89 -9.77
C LEU A 137 -5.62 -4.24 -11.16
N MET A 138 -6.11 -4.94 -12.22
CA MET A 138 -6.27 -4.38 -13.57
C MET A 138 -7.49 -3.45 -13.68
N ILE A 139 -7.85 -2.81 -12.59
CA ILE A 139 -8.91 -1.81 -12.41
C ILE A 139 -8.36 -0.38 -12.55
N PRO A 140 -9.21 0.66 -12.65
CA PRO A 140 -8.73 2.05 -12.69
C PRO A 140 -7.96 2.47 -11.43
N TRP A 141 -6.89 3.23 -11.63
CA TRP A 141 -6.10 3.88 -10.59
C TRP A 141 -6.23 5.39 -10.74
N TYR A 142 -6.65 6.07 -9.68
CA TYR A 142 -6.82 7.53 -9.64
C TYR A 142 -5.75 8.14 -8.73
N PRO A 143 -4.63 8.63 -9.30
CA PRO A 143 -3.54 9.17 -8.51
C PRO A 143 -3.72 10.65 -8.15
N VAL A 144 -3.00 11.09 -7.12
CA VAL A 144 -2.61 12.48 -6.91
C VAL A 144 -1.09 12.60 -6.98
N LEU A 145 -0.59 13.81 -7.21
CA LEU A 145 0.84 14.08 -7.18
C LEU A 145 1.32 14.22 -5.73
N GLY A 146 2.45 13.56 -5.41
CA GLY A 146 3.20 13.82 -4.20
C GLY A 146 4.42 14.72 -4.46
N ASN A 147 5.20 15.01 -3.43
CA ASN A 147 6.38 15.86 -3.59
C ASN A 147 7.50 15.16 -4.37
N HIS A 148 7.53 13.82 -4.41
CA HIS A 148 8.52 13.11 -5.22
C HIS A 148 8.20 13.17 -6.71
N GLU A 149 6.94 13.15 -7.14
CA GLU A 149 6.57 13.41 -8.54
C GLU A 149 7.00 14.81 -8.98
N TYR A 150 7.00 15.79 -8.08
CA TYR A 150 7.43 17.18 -8.36
C TYR A 150 8.94 17.35 -8.51
N ARG A 151 9.75 16.37 -8.16
CA ARG A 151 11.19 16.36 -8.45
C ARG A 151 11.47 15.94 -9.89
N GLY A 152 10.56 15.18 -10.50
CA GLY A 152 10.63 14.77 -11.88
C GLY A 152 9.73 15.61 -12.80
N ASN A 153 9.23 14.97 -13.83
CA ASN A 153 8.32 15.55 -14.81
C ASN A 153 6.86 15.26 -14.44
N THR A 154 6.21 16.20 -13.75
CA THR A 154 4.80 16.05 -13.35
C THR A 154 3.86 15.91 -14.54
N GLN A 155 4.17 16.52 -15.71
CA GLN A 155 3.36 16.36 -16.90
C GLN A 155 3.40 14.92 -17.42
N ALA A 156 4.54 14.25 -17.34
CA ALA A 156 4.64 12.82 -17.70
C ALA A 156 3.73 11.92 -16.84
N VAL A 157 3.48 12.32 -15.58
CA VAL A 157 2.56 11.59 -14.69
C VAL A 157 1.11 11.70 -15.17
N LEU A 158 0.71 12.87 -15.66
CA LEU A 158 -0.61 13.08 -16.26
C LEU A 158 -0.72 12.33 -17.61
N ASP A 159 0.29 12.50 -18.48
CA ASP A 159 0.32 11.97 -19.84
C ASP A 159 0.35 10.43 -19.85
N TYR A 160 0.81 9.79 -18.77
CA TYR A 160 0.80 8.34 -18.65
C TYR A 160 -0.61 7.73 -18.73
N SER A 161 -1.65 8.52 -18.49
CA SER A 161 -3.05 8.14 -18.73
C SER A 161 -3.33 7.77 -20.19
N SER A 162 -2.53 8.23 -21.15
CA SER A 162 -2.61 7.83 -22.56
C SER A 162 -1.88 6.52 -22.87
N ILE A 163 -1.02 6.04 -21.97
CA ILE A 163 -0.22 4.83 -22.10
C ILE A 163 -0.87 3.65 -21.37
N SER A 164 -1.19 3.83 -20.09
CA SER A 164 -1.80 2.79 -19.26
C SER A 164 -3.29 3.04 -19.07
N ARG A 165 -4.13 2.09 -19.50
CA ARG A 165 -5.59 2.19 -19.32
C ARG A 165 -6.01 2.18 -17.85
N ARG A 166 -5.16 1.67 -16.96
CA ARG A 166 -5.41 1.69 -15.51
C ARG A 166 -5.19 3.08 -14.92
N TRP A 167 -4.20 3.84 -15.40
CA TRP A 167 -3.81 5.14 -14.88
C TRP A 167 -4.77 6.23 -15.36
N GLN A 168 -5.54 6.82 -14.46
CA GLN A 168 -6.60 7.76 -14.75
C GLN A 168 -6.35 9.10 -14.04
N MET A 169 -5.51 9.96 -14.64
CA MET A 169 -5.16 11.28 -14.12
C MET A 169 -5.50 12.38 -15.12
N PRO A 170 -6.76 12.83 -15.19
CA PRO A 170 -7.19 13.78 -16.22
C PRO A 170 -6.67 15.21 -16.02
N ALA A 171 -6.26 15.55 -14.79
CA ALA A 171 -5.72 16.85 -14.40
C ALA A 171 -4.93 16.71 -13.09
N ARG A 172 -4.22 17.79 -12.67
CA ARG A 172 -3.51 17.82 -11.38
C ARG A 172 -4.45 17.74 -10.18
N TYR A 173 -5.64 18.32 -10.32
CA TYR A 173 -6.73 18.19 -9.35
C TYR A 173 -8.03 17.96 -10.10
N TYR A 174 -8.85 17.05 -9.61
CA TYR A 174 -10.06 16.58 -10.27
C TYR A 174 -11.00 15.90 -9.30
N SER A 175 -12.23 15.60 -9.74
CA SER A 175 -13.16 14.81 -8.93
C SER A 175 -13.74 13.65 -9.73
N LYS A 176 -14.09 12.58 -9.01
CA LYS A 176 -14.74 11.39 -9.56
C LYS A 176 -15.93 11.01 -8.68
N VAL A 177 -17.05 10.75 -9.30
CA VAL A 177 -18.25 10.24 -8.64
C VAL A 177 -18.45 8.77 -9.00
N PHE A 178 -18.76 7.97 -8.00
CA PHE A 178 -19.21 6.59 -8.12
C PHE A 178 -20.64 6.49 -7.60
N SER A 179 -21.49 5.75 -8.32
CA SER A 179 -22.87 5.53 -7.91
C SER A 179 -23.28 4.09 -8.15
N LYS A 180 -23.95 3.48 -7.20
CA LYS A 180 -24.46 2.11 -7.28
C LYS A 180 -25.71 1.97 -6.43
N LYS A 181 -26.81 1.54 -7.04
CA LYS A 181 -28.13 1.55 -6.40
C LYS A 181 -28.52 2.97 -5.93
N ASN A 182 -28.80 3.13 -4.65
CA ASN A 182 -29.14 4.39 -3.98
C ASN A 182 -27.97 5.01 -3.21
N LEU A 183 -26.75 4.66 -3.55
CA LEU A 183 -25.52 5.20 -2.96
C LEU A 183 -24.75 6.00 -4.01
N SER A 184 -24.27 7.17 -3.62
CA SER A 184 -23.31 7.97 -4.37
C SER A 184 -22.17 8.46 -3.47
N ILE A 185 -20.96 8.46 -4.00
CA ILE A 185 -19.76 8.94 -3.31
C ILE A 185 -18.92 9.77 -4.28
N ARG A 186 -18.49 10.95 -3.84
CA ARG A 186 -17.57 11.82 -4.57
C ARG A 186 -16.20 11.73 -3.93
N PHE A 187 -15.21 11.44 -4.76
CA PHE A 187 -13.79 11.61 -4.42
C PHE A 187 -13.28 12.88 -5.09
N VAL A 188 -12.57 13.71 -4.32
CA VAL A 188 -11.98 14.98 -4.77
C VAL A 188 -10.48 14.89 -4.57
N MET A 189 -9.75 14.72 -5.67
CA MET A 189 -8.29 14.62 -5.69
C MET A 189 -7.69 16.02 -5.80
N ILE A 190 -6.77 16.37 -4.90
CA ILE A 190 -6.12 17.68 -4.84
C ILE A 190 -4.59 17.55 -4.90
N ASP A 191 -3.97 18.52 -5.56
CA ASP A 191 -2.52 18.64 -5.67
C ASP A 191 -1.97 19.48 -4.52
N THR A 192 -1.40 18.84 -3.51
CA THR A 192 -1.02 19.51 -2.27
C THR A 192 0.40 20.09 -2.28
N THR A 193 1.30 19.63 -3.15
CA THR A 193 2.67 20.12 -3.21
C THR A 193 2.73 21.62 -3.50
N PRO A 194 1.97 22.21 -4.45
CA PRO A 194 1.95 23.64 -4.67
C PRO A 194 1.33 24.48 -3.55
N LEU A 195 0.60 23.86 -2.62
CA LEU A 195 0.04 24.58 -1.46
C LEU A 195 1.11 24.95 -0.44
N ILE A 196 2.25 24.27 -0.44
CA ILE A 196 3.31 24.38 0.55
C ILE A 196 4.42 25.32 0.06
N ASP A 197 4.70 26.37 0.83
CA ASP A 197 5.62 27.43 0.46
C ASP A 197 7.05 26.95 0.22
N ARG A 198 7.54 26.00 1.03
CA ARG A 198 8.91 25.47 0.86
C ARG A 198 9.15 24.83 -0.51
N TYR A 199 8.15 24.12 -1.06
CA TYR A 199 8.26 23.47 -2.38
C TYR A 199 8.20 24.52 -3.51
N ARG A 200 7.47 25.60 -3.32
CA ARG A 200 7.41 26.70 -4.29
C ARG A 200 8.68 27.54 -4.29
N GLN A 201 9.37 27.62 -3.15
CA GLN A 201 10.63 28.39 -3.00
C GLN A 201 11.83 27.61 -3.53
N ASP A 202 11.85 26.30 -3.41
CA ASP A 202 12.90 25.43 -3.94
C ASP A 202 12.64 25.07 -5.40
N THR A 203 12.84 26.04 -6.28
CA THR A 203 12.60 25.90 -7.73
C THR A 203 13.62 25.02 -8.44
N LEU A 204 14.73 24.65 -7.79
CA LEU A 204 15.71 23.71 -8.33
C LEU A 204 15.22 22.27 -8.19
N THR A 205 14.74 21.90 -7.01
CA THR A 205 14.25 20.55 -6.71
C THR A 205 12.80 20.35 -7.17
N TYR A 206 11.97 21.41 -7.11
CA TYR A 206 10.52 21.37 -7.41
C TYR A 206 10.13 22.44 -8.45
N PRO A 207 10.69 22.40 -9.67
CA PRO A 207 10.57 23.50 -10.63
C PRO A 207 9.15 23.82 -11.07
N ASP A 208 8.24 22.85 -10.96
CA ASP A 208 6.87 22.97 -11.42
C ASP A 208 5.91 23.47 -10.32
N ALA A 209 6.29 23.38 -9.04
CA ALA A 209 5.43 23.76 -7.92
C ALA A 209 5.04 25.26 -7.95
N VAL A 210 5.97 26.14 -8.28
CA VAL A 210 5.73 27.58 -8.35
C VAL A 210 4.83 28.00 -9.53
N ARG A 211 4.78 27.15 -10.57
CA ARG A 211 3.98 27.41 -11.79
C ARG A 211 2.49 27.14 -11.59
N GLN A 212 2.13 26.39 -10.53
CA GLN A 212 0.74 26.06 -10.26
C GLN A 212 0.05 27.19 -9.50
N SER A 213 -1.20 27.52 -9.91
CA SER A 213 -2.01 28.51 -9.18
C SER A 213 -2.70 27.84 -7.99
N ARG A 214 -2.25 28.23 -6.81
CA ARG A 214 -2.83 27.86 -5.53
C ARG A 214 -4.27 28.37 -5.42
N GLU A 215 -4.49 29.62 -5.81
CA GLU A 215 -5.76 30.32 -5.73
C GLU A 215 -6.81 29.65 -6.64
N ALA A 216 -6.40 29.29 -7.85
CA ALA A 216 -7.29 28.62 -8.80
C ALA A 216 -7.73 27.24 -8.27
N GLN A 217 -6.80 26.47 -7.71
CA GLN A 217 -7.14 25.16 -7.13
C GLN A 217 -8.06 25.30 -5.91
N LEU A 218 -7.77 26.24 -4.98
CA LEU A 218 -8.60 26.44 -3.79
C LEU A 218 -10.00 26.91 -4.15
N ALA A 219 -10.14 27.81 -5.13
CA ALA A 219 -11.44 28.25 -5.64
C ALA A 219 -12.22 27.09 -6.30
N TRP A 220 -11.52 26.25 -7.08
CA TRP A 220 -12.11 25.05 -7.66
C TRP A 220 -12.56 24.05 -6.58
N LEU A 221 -11.74 23.84 -5.55
CA LEU A 221 -12.07 22.94 -4.45
C LEU A 221 -13.30 23.43 -3.70
N ASP A 222 -13.34 24.70 -3.33
CA ASP A 222 -14.48 25.35 -2.65
C ASP A 222 -15.78 25.19 -3.47
N LYS A 223 -15.72 25.46 -4.76
CA LYS A 223 -16.85 25.26 -5.68
C LYS A 223 -17.29 23.80 -5.74
N THR A 224 -16.33 22.88 -5.94
CA THR A 224 -16.62 21.43 -6.08
C THR A 224 -17.31 20.87 -4.84
N LEU A 225 -16.86 21.29 -3.64
CA LEU A 225 -17.46 20.87 -2.38
C LEU A 225 -18.85 21.50 -2.13
N SER A 226 -19.05 22.76 -2.56
CA SER A 226 -20.36 23.44 -2.49
C SER A 226 -21.42 22.77 -3.37
N GLU A 227 -21.02 22.26 -4.54
CA GLU A 227 -21.90 21.63 -5.51
C GLU A 227 -22.11 20.14 -5.22
N ALA A 228 -21.35 19.54 -4.31
CA ALA A 228 -21.43 18.13 -3.96
C ALA A 228 -22.76 17.79 -3.27
N LYS A 229 -23.48 16.82 -3.84
CA LYS A 229 -24.79 16.32 -3.34
C LYS A 229 -24.76 14.83 -3.06
N GLU A 230 -23.60 14.23 -3.19
CA GLU A 230 -23.40 12.81 -2.97
C GLU A 230 -23.56 12.46 -1.49
N ASP A 231 -23.91 11.21 -1.21
CA ASP A 231 -24.09 10.70 0.15
C ASP A 231 -22.84 10.86 1.00
N TRP A 232 -21.67 10.69 0.36
CA TRP A 232 -20.36 10.80 0.98
C TRP A 232 -19.41 11.62 0.10
N VAL A 233 -18.57 12.43 0.74
CA VAL A 233 -17.51 13.21 0.08
C VAL A 233 -16.18 12.90 0.75
N VAL A 234 -15.20 12.46 -0.02
CA VAL A 234 -13.84 12.15 0.42
C VAL A 234 -12.87 13.02 -0.35
N VAL A 235 -12.03 13.77 0.35
CA VAL A 235 -10.93 14.53 -0.27
C VAL A 235 -9.64 13.75 -0.10
N ILE A 236 -8.88 13.60 -1.18
CA ILE A 236 -7.60 12.88 -1.21
C ILE A 236 -6.51 13.85 -1.67
N GLY A 237 -5.47 13.99 -0.85
CA GLY A 237 -4.25 14.71 -1.17
C GLY A 237 -3.03 13.91 -0.75
N HIS A 238 -1.82 14.46 -0.93
CA HIS A 238 -0.61 13.78 -0.50
C HIS A 238 -0.16 14.21 0.91
N HIS A 239 -0.10 15.51 1.17
CA HIS A 239 0.42 16.04 2.44
C HIS A 239 -0.66 16.10 3.53
N PRO A 240 -0.30 15.84 4.80
CA PRO A 240 -1.26 15.88 5.91
C PRO A 240 -1.63 17.30 6.32
N VAL A 241 -2.89 17.50 6.70
CA VAL A 241 -3.38 18.71 7.38
C VAL A 241 -3.16 18.58 8.89
N LEU A 242 -3.51 17.41 9.44
CA LEU A 242 -3.26 17.05 10.83
C LEU A 242 -2.41 15.78 10.85
N ALA A 243 -1.34 15.78 11.61
CA ALA A 243 -0.51 14.61 11.84
C ALA A 243 0.54 14.84 12.93
N GLU A 244 0.98 13.77 13.56
CA GLU A 244 2.27 13.72 14.26
C GLU A 244 3.36 13.32 13.28
N THR A 245 4.43 14.09 13.22
CA THR A 245 5.59 13.80 12.38
C THR A 245 6.80 14.61 12.84
N SER A 246 8.00 14.07 12.59
CA SER A 246 9.26 14.77 12.74
C SER A 246 9.66 15.61 11.51
N LYS A 247 8.84 15.57 10.43
CA LYS A 247 9.05 16.43 9.26
C LYS A 247 8.78 17.89 9.59
N ASP A 248 9.21 18.78 8.69
CA ASP A 248 9.09 20.23 8.86
C ASP A 248 7.65 20.65 9.22
N VAL A 249 7.58 21.42 10.30
CA VAL A 249 6.31 21.97 10.79
C VAL A 249 5.64 22.87 9.74
N CYS A 250 6.42 23.61 8.95
CA CYS A 250 5.90 24.53 7.93
C CYS A 250 4.99 23.85 6.89
N GLU A 251 5.23 22.59 6.56
CA GLU A 251 4.35 21.86 5.64
C GLU A 251 2.92 21.76 6.19
N ARG A 252 2.79 21.40 7.48
CA ARG A 252 1.47 21.30 8.14
C ARG A 252 0.84 22.68 8.36
N GLU A 253 1.63 23.68 8.71
CA GLU A 253 1.14 25.06 8.89
C GLU A 253 0.55 25.60 7.60
N ASP A 254 1.21 25.37 6.46
CA ASP A 254 0.68 25.74 5.15
C ASP A 254 -0.59 24.95 4.81
N MET A 255 -0.59 23.62 5.00
CA MET A 255 -1.75 22.79 4.74
C MET A 255 -2.94 23.21 5.62
N GLN A 256 -2.71 23.52 6.89
CA GLN A 256 -3.74 24.01 7.79
C GLN A 256 -4.26 25.38 7.37
N ARG A 257 -3.36 26.32 7.03
CA ARG A 257 -3.69 27.67 6.59
C ARG A 257 -4.66 27.66 5.40
N PHE A 258 -4.47 26.74 4.44
CA PHE A 258 -5.27 26.73 3.22
C PHE A 258 -6.48 25.81 3.30
N LEU A 259 -6.40 24.68 3.98
CA LEU A 259 -7.45 23.65 3.91
C LEU A 259 -8.40 23.64 5.11
N LEU A 260 -7.95 24.06 6.32
CA LEU A 260 -8.88 24.07 7.45
C LEU A 260 -10.08 25.01 7.22
N PRO A 261 -9.91 26.26 6.70
CA PRO A 261 -11.06 27.12 6.43
C PRO A 261 -12.04 26.50 5.41
N ILE A 262 -11.54 25.71 4.46
CA ILE A 262 -12.38 25.01 3.49
C ILE A 262 -13.16 23.89 4.19
N PHE A 263 -12.53 23.06 5.02
CA PHE A 263 -13.22 22.00 5.74
C PHE A 263 -14.22 22.54 6.80
N GLU A 264 -13.93 23.70 7.41
CA GLU A 264 -14.87 24.40 8.29
C GLU A 264 -16.11 24.86 7.53
N LYS A 265 -15.94 25.36 6.31
CA LYS A 265 -17.03 25.81 5.43
C LYS A 265 -17.86 24.65 4.87
N HIS A 266 -17.24 23.48 4.68
CA HIS A 266 -17.84 22.31 4.02
C HIS A 266 -17.94 21.09 4.95
N PRO A 267 -18.90 21.07 5.90
CA PRO A 267 -19.08 19.97 6.85
C PRO A 267 -19.57 18.65 6.19
N ASN A 268 -19.92 18.68 4.91
CA ASN A 268 -20.23 17.50 4.08
C ASN A 268 -18.99 16.68 3.72
N VAL A 269 -17.77 17.18 3.92
CA VAL A 269 -16.56 16.39 3.74
C VAL A 269 -16.42 15.38 4.87
N SER A 270 -16.56 14.10 4.53
CA SER A 270 -16.52 13.00 5.49
C SER A 270 -15.10 12.66 5.93
N LEU A 271 -14.18 12.56 4.96
CA LEU A 271 -12.78 12.18 5.17
C LEU A 271 -11.84 13.09 4.38
N TYR A 272 -10.69 13.44 4.97
CA TYR A 272 -9.49 13.84 4.28
C TYR A 272 -8.45 12.72 4.41
N VAL A 273 -7.98 12.17 3.28
CA VAL A 273 -7.04 11.04 3.25
C VAL A 273 -5.74 11.47 2.57
N CYS A 274 -4.60 11.16 3.18
CA CYS A 274 -3.29 11.54 2.68
C CYS A 274 -2.21 10.50 2.98
N GLY A 275 -0.98 10.74 2.51
CA GLY A 275 0.22 9.92 2.72
C GLY A 275 1.37 10.68 3.36
N HIS A 276 2.53 10.69 2.67
CA HIS A 276 3.70 11.53 2.90
C HIS A 276 4.57 11.15 4.12
N ILE A 277 3.98 10.82 5.25
CA ILE A 277 4.73 10.63 6.51
C ILE A 277 4.98 9.17 6.88
N HIS A 278 4.51 8.24 6.06
CA HIS A 278 4.83 6.81 6.13
C HIS A 278 4.43 6.12 7.44
N ASN A 279 3.22 6.34 7.90
CA ASN A 279 2.61 5.64 9.03
C ASN A 279 1.09 5.79 8.99
N PHE A 280 0.38 4.98 9.76
CA PHE A 280 -1.06 5.14 9.91
C PHE A 280 -1.37 6.14 11.01
N GLN A 281 -2.24 7.10 10.74
CA GLN A 281 -2.82 7.96 11.76
C GLN A 281 -4.28 8.26 11.45
N HIS A 282 -5.09 8.31 12.49
CA HIS A 282 -6.44 8.86 12.47
C HIS A 282 -6.52 9.97 13.51
N LEU A 283 -6.84 11.17 13.06
CA LEU A 283 -6.91 12.36 13.91
C LEU A 283 -8.26 13.05 13.76
N ARG A 284 -8.66 13.75 14.83
CA ARG A 284 -9.82 14.62 14.87
C ARG A 284 -9.43 16.01 15.33
N ARG A 285 -10.16 17.00 14.86
CA ARG A 285 -10.06 18.37 15.36
C ARG A 285 -11.43 18.81 15.87
N SER A 286 -11.46 19.34 17.08
CA SER A 286 -12.70 19.89 17.66
C SER A 286 -13.32 20.95 16.73
N GLY A 287 -14.63 20.88 16.53
CA GLY A 287 -15.37 21.78 15.66
C GLY A 287 -15.41 21.38 14.18
N LEU A 288 -14.67 20.34 13.76
CA LEU A 288 -14.71 19.81 12.39
C LEU A 288 -15.45 18.47 12.34
N SER A 289 -16.25 18.28 11.30
CA SER A 289 -16.92 17.01 11.02
C SER A 289 -16.02 16.05 10.22
N THR A 290 -14.99 16.57 9.56
CA THR A 290 -14.05 15.79 8.73
C THR A 290 -13.13 14.94 9.62
N GLU A 291 -13.04 13.64 9.32
CA GLU A 291 -12.00 12.77 9.89
C GLU A 291 -10.71 12.90 9.07
N PHE A 292 -9.58 13.06 9.74
CA PHE A 292 -8.28 13.21 9.09
C PHE A 292 -7.51 11.90 9.17
N VAL A 293 -7.13 11.38 8.01
CA VAL A 293 -6.52 10.06 7.87
C VAL A 293 -5.17 10.20 7.16
N VAL A 294 -4.11 9.80 7.83
CA VAL A 294 -2.84 9.49 7.17
C VAL A 294 -2.86 8.00 6.89
N ASN A 295 -2.88 7.65 5.61
CA ASN A 295 -2.76 6.29 5.15
C ASN A 295 -1.27 5.90 5.15
N SER A 296 -0.93 4.71 5.58
CA SER A 296 0.46 4.27 5.69
C SER A 296 1.17 4.24 4.33
N ALA A 297 2.49 4.14 4.35
CA ALA A 297 3.25 3.85 3.14
C ALA A 297 3.01 2.42 2.65
N GLY A 298 2.77 2.27 1.37
CA GLY A 298 2.65 0.96 0.72
C GLY A 298 3.99 0.23 0.52
N ALA A 299 5.05 0.64 1.23
CA ALA A 299 6.36 0.02 1.12
C ALA A 299 7.22 0.15 2.38
N LEU A 300 7.40 1.34 2.94
CA LEU A 300 8.31 1.64 4.04
C LEU A 300 7.63 2.53 5.07
N SER A 301 7.66 2.12 6.35
CA SER A 301 7.03 2.89 7.43
C SER A 301 8.04 3.66 8.29
N ARG A 302 7.52 4.60 9.09
CA ARG A 302 8.26 5.40 10.06
C ARG A 302 7.57 5.36 11.42
N LYS A 303 8.35 5.57 12.47
CA LYS A 303 7.84 5.69 13.85
C LYS A 303 6.84 6.83 13.96
N VAL A 304 5.87 6.67 14.83
CA VAL A 304 4.84 7.64 15.15
C VAL A 304 4.52 7.55 16.65
N LYS A 305 4.05 8.63 17.23
CA LYS A 305 3.52 8.71 18.59
C LYS A 305 2.20 9.49 18.56
N GLU A 306 1.49 9.48 19.66
CA GLU A 306 0.27 10.26 19.80
C GLU A 306 0.56 11.77 19.89
N THR A 307 -0.34 12.57 19.37
CA THR A 307 -0.39 14.03 19.48
C THR A 307 -1.82 14.48 19.76
N GLU A 308 -2.04 15.75 19.94
CA GLU A 308 -3.39 16.29 20.12
C GLU A 308 -4.32 15.87 18.97
N GLY A 309 -5.49 15.36 19.31
CA GLY A 309 -6.49 14.88 18.34
C GLY A 309 -6.26 13.47 17.82
N THR A 310 -5.19 12.76 18.23
CA THR A 310 -4.96 11.38 17.82
C THR A 310 -6.04 10.45 18.36
N VAL A 311 -6.73 9.75 17.47
CA VAL A 311 -7.66 8.66 17.76
C VAL A 311 -6.96 7.31 17.65
N PHE A 312 -6.04 7.19 16.68
CA PHE A 312 -5.23 6.00 16.45
C PHE A 312 -3.94 6.36 15.72
N CYS A 313 -2.86 5.67 16.03
CA CYS A 313 -1.62 5.72 15.23
C CYS A 313 -0.89 4.37 15.27
N SER A 314 -0.16 4.07 14.18
CA SER A 314 0.62 2.83 14.06
C SER A 314 1.79 3.01 13.07
N PRO A 315 3.00 2.49 13.40
CA PRO A 315 4.16 2.54 12.52
C PRO A 315 4.20 1.35 11.53
N LEU A 316 3.10 0.68 11.26
CA LEU A 316 3.04 -0.45 10.33
C LEU A 316 2.97 0.03 8.88
N THR A 317 3.37 -0.83 7.95
CA THR A 317 3.15 -0.69 6.51
C THR A 317 1.82 -1.32 6.12
N GLY A 318 1.24 -0.89 4.99
CA GLY A 318 -0.02 -1.42 4.49
C GLY A 318 -0.75 -0.46 3.56
N PHE A 319 -2.06 -0.62 3.49
CA PHE A 319 -2.98 0.18 2.67
C PHE A 319 -4.32 0.32 3.37
N SER A 320 -5.27 1.02 2.74
CA SER A 320 -6.63 1.12 3.29
C SER A 320 -7.68 0.60 2.33
N VAL A 321 -8.76 0.08 2.92
CA VAL A 321 -10.02 -0.24 2.23
C VAL A 321 -11.05 0.79 2.64
N ILE A 322 -11.64 1.49 1.67
CA ILE A 322 -12.85 2.29 1.89
C ILE A 322 -14.04 1.44 1.48
N SER A 323 -15.02 1.28 2.37
CA SER A 323 -16.29 0.64 2.08
C SER A 323 -17.44 1.58 2.38
N ALA A 324 -18.36 1.73 1.42
CA ALA A 324 -19.48 2.64 1.52
C ALA A 324 -20.81 1.93 1.33
N THR A 325 -21.77 2.33 2.17
CA THR A 325 -23.20 2.04 2.04
C THR A 325 -23.98 3.34 2.09
N SER A 326 -25.30 3.31 1.89
CA SER A 326 -26.13 4.52 2.05
C SER A 326 -26.09 5.11 3.46
N ASN A 327 -25.77 4.31 4.47
CA ASN A 327 -25.84 4.70 5.89
C ASN A 327 -24.49 4.79 6.59
N ALA A 328 -23.42 4.24 5.99
CA ALA A 328 -22.09 4.22 6.59
C ALA A 328 -20.99 4.34 5.53
N LEU A 329 -19.95 5.08 5.87
CA LEU A 329 -18.67 5.15 5.18
C LEU A 329 -17.60 4.71 6.16
N ASN A 330 -16.88 3.63 5.83
CA ASN A 330 -15.78 3.12 6.64
C ASN A 330 -14.47 3.19 5.86
N LEU A 331 -13.38 3.53 6.56
CA LEU A 331 -12.02 3.36 6.06
C LEU A 331 -11.30 2.42 7.04
N HIS A 332 -10.87 1.29 6.53
CA HIS A 332 -10.18 0.25 7.29
C HIS A 332 -8.68 0.30 7.00
N PHE A 333 -7.86 0.47 8.02
CA PHE A 333 -6.40 0.33 7.90
C PHE A 333 -6.06 -1.17 7.87
N ILE A 334 -5.40 -1.59 6.82
CA ILE A 334 -4.96 -2.97 6.59
C ILE A 334 -3.44 -3.00 6.68
N ASP A 335 -2.89 -3.79 7.60
CA ASP A 335 -1.46 -4.01 7.67
C ASP A 335 -0.98 -4.99 6.58
N LYS A 336 0.32 -5.16 6.44
CA LYS A 336 0.92 -6.02 5.43
C LYS A 336 0.62 -7.53 5.60
N GLU A 337 0.12 -7.95 6.76
CA GLU A 337 -0.37 -9.29 7.03
C GLU A 337 -1.87 -9.46 6.70
N GLY A 338 -2.54 -8.41 6.22
CA GLY A 338 -3.96 -8.42 5.86
C GLY A 338 -4.93 -8.28 7.04
N LYS A 339 -4.42 -7.82 8.18
CA LYS A 339 -5.22 -7.59 9.38
C LYS A 339 -5.78 -6.18 9.38
N VAL A 340 -7.06 -6.03 9.74
CA VAL A 340 -7.66 -4.74 10.08
C VAL A 340 -7.12 -4.30 11.43
N ILE A 341 -6.34 -3.21 11.46
CA ILE A 341 -5.74 -2.67 12.68
C ILE A 341 -6.54 -1.49 13.27
N HIS A 342 -7.35 -0.83 12.44
CA HIS A 342 -8.23 0.26 12.85
C HIS A 342 -9.33 0.50 11.81
N THR A 343 -10.44 1.08 12.24
CA THR A 343 -11.53 1.51 11.35
C THR A 343 -11.98 2.92 11.71
N VAL A 344 -11.98 3.80 10.71
CA VAL A 344 -12.58 5.13 10.77
C VAL A 344 -13.99 5.00 10.23
N SER A 345 -15.01 5.36 11.00
CA SER A 345 -16.42 5.21 10.63
C SER A 345 -17.17 6.53 10.65
N ARG A 346 -17.98 6.76 9.61
CA ARG A 346 -18.95 7.84 9.52
C ARG A 346 -20.33 7.23 9.28
N THR A 347 -21.31 7.66 10.03
CA THR A 347 -22.72 7.26 9.88
C THR A 347 -23.58 8.50 9.66
N LYS A 348 -24.70 8.35 8.93
CA LYS A 348 -25.72 9.37 8.80
C LYS A 348 -26.58 9.46 10.05
#